data_4641ca84555fb9bd2fb19aec7e07f3bb
#
_entry.id   4641ca84555fb9bd2fb19aec7e07f3bb
#
_cell.length_a   1.000
_cell.length_b   1.000
_cell.length_c   1.000
_cell.angle_alpha   90.00
_cell.angle_beta   90.00
_cell.angle_gamma   90.00
#
_symmetry.space_group_name_H-M   'P 1'
#
loop_
_entity.id
_entity.type
_entity.pdbx_description
1 polymer ?
#
loop_
_entity_poly.entity_id
_entity_poly.type
_entity_poly.pdbx_seq_one_letter_code
_entity_poly.pdbx_strand_id
1 'polypeptide(L)'
;EKDFNKIKKLQSNNKTLMFGYVYCFNNYIEYIKYIISKKKLGKLLYINFQRQNLGPIRNDVHVAEDLSSHDLSIILNIFGKLPKIISHNKYSILKKNISDISNLHMKLGSVYIDINNTWLNPTKIRRITIIGSKKMLLFDEMDLVNTIKIYNKYAEYPNIKKFKKSFFTPKAYIYLGR
;
A
#
# COMPACT_ATOMS: atom_id res chain seq x y z
N GLU A 1 17.16 -15.22 -2.60
CA GLU A 1 17.04 -16.48 -1.82
C GLU A 1 18.40 -17.04 -1.43
N LYS A 2 19.39 -17.16 -2.35
CA LYS A 2 20.76 -17.65 -2.05
C LYS A 2 21.46 -16.79 -0.97
N ASP A 3 21.36 -15.47 -1.04
CA ASP A 3 22.01 -14.56 -0.09
C ASP A 3 21.30 -14.55 1.26
N PHE A 4 19.98 -14.68 1.30
CA PHE A 4 19.23 -14.87 2.54
C PHE A 4 19.69 -16.13 3.29
N ASN A 5 19.87 -17.24 2.57
CA ASN A 5 20.34 -18.49 3.16
C ASN A 5 21.79 -18.39 3.71
N LYS A 6 22.65 -17.60 3.05
CA LYS A 6 23.99 -17.30 3.57
C LYS A 6 23.92 -16.51 4.88
N ILE A 7 23.13 -15.43 4.89
CA ILE A 7 22.95 -14.59 6.09
C ILE A 7 22.36 -15.40 7.25
N LYS A 8 21.34 -16.24 6.97
CA LYS A 8 20.75 -17.12 7.99
C LYS A 8 21.75 -18.08 8.61
N LYS A 9 22.71 -18.60 7.83
CA LYS A 9 23.78 -19.47 8.34
C LYS A 9 24.77 -18.74 9.26
N LEU A 10 24.91 -17.41 9.09
CA LEU A 10 25.78 -16.58 9.92
C LEU A 10 25.11 -16.12 11.22
N GLN A 11 23.81 -16.33 11.35
CA GLN A 11 23.06 -15.99 12.56
C GLN A 11 23.46 -16.95 13.70
N SER A 12 24.06 -16.42 14.75
CA SER A 12 24.29 -17.18 16.01
C SER A 12 23.03 -17.10 16.87
N ASN A 13 22.83 -18.12 17.74
CA ASN A 13 21.63 -18.20 18.59
C ASN A 13 21.45 -17.01 19.56
N ASN A 14 22.50 -16.20 19.77
CA ASN A 14 22.48 -15.04 20.66
C ASN A 14 22.38 -13.68 19.95
N LYS A 15 22.13 -13.65 18.65
CA LYS A 15 22.03 -12.41 17.87
C LYS A 15 20.71 -12.32 17.12
N THR A 16 20.07 -11.16 17.17
CA THR A 16 18.84 -10.90 16.43
C THR A 16 19.18 -10.42 15.01
N LEU A 17 18.64 -11.11 14.01
CA LEU A 17 18.65 -10.65 12.63
C LEU A 17 17.31 -9.99 12.31
N MET A 18 17.33 -8.71 11.93
CA MET A 18 16.13 -7.96 11.58
C MET A 18 16.31 -7.29 10.23
N PHE A 19 15.28 -7.36 9.38
CA PHE A 19 15.20 -6.58 8.15
C PHE A 19 14.57 -5.22 8.44
N GLY A 20 15.12 -4.15 7.86
CA GLY A 20 14.71 -2.76 8.10
C GLY A 20 13.38 -2.36 7.46
N TYR A 21 12.34 -3.15 7.62
CA TYR A 21 10.98 -2.80 7.17
C TYR A 21 10.32 -1.82 8.15
N VAL A 22 10.79 -0.57 8.15
CA VAL A 22 10.42 0.47 9.12
C VAL A 22 8.91 0.74 9.20
N TYR A 23 8.18 0.52 8.11
CA TYR A 23 6.72 0.71 8.09
C TYR A 23 5.97 -0.29 8.98
N CYS A 24 6.54 -1.44 9.29
CA CYS A 24 5.95 -2.39 10.23
C CYS A 24 5.90 -1.86 11.67
N PHE A 25 6.64 -0.78 11.97
CA PHE A 25 6.70 -0.13 13.28
C PHE A 25 6.10 1.30 13.24
N ASN A 26 5.44 1.67 12.15
CA ASN A 26 4.84 2.98 11.96
C ASN A 26 3.46 3.03 12.63
N ASN A 27 3.24 4.00 13.53
CA ASN A 27 1.99 4.15 14.29
C ASN A 27 0.75 4.31 13.40
N TYR A 28 0.87 4.95 12.24
CA TYR A 28 -0.25 5.07 11.30
C TYR A 28 -0.59 3.73 10.65
N ILE A 29 0.40 2.90 10.34
CA ILE A 29 0.18 1.55 9.82
C ILE A 29 -0.47 0.65 10.86
N GLU A 30 -0.05 0.73 12.13
CA GLU A 30 -0.69 0.02 13.23
C GLU A 30 -2.14 0.49 13.43
N TYR A 31 -2.41 1.78 13.30
CA TYR A 31 -3.77 2.31 13.33
C TYR A 31 -4.63 1.80 12.16
N ILE A 32 -4.09 1.75 10.94
CA ILE A 32 -4.76 1.16 9.78
C ILE A 32 -5.10 -0.31 10.05
N LYS A 33 -4.15 -1.08 10.58
CA LYS A 33 -4.33 -2.48 10.97
C LYS A 33 -5.47 -2.63 11.98
N TYR A 34 -5.52 -1.77 13.00
CA TYR A 34 -6.62 -1.71 13.97
C TYR A 34 -7.97 -1.41 13.31
N ILE A 35 -8.05 -0.40 12.43
CA ILE A 35 -9.28 -0.04 11.71
C ILE A 35 -9.80 -1.22 10.88
N ILE A 36 -8.91 -1.94 10.20
CA ILE A 36 -9.23 -3.12 9.39
C ILE A 36 -9.69 -4.28 10.28
N SER A 37 -8.97 -4.59 11.36
CA SER A 37 -9.30 -5.69 12.28
C SER A 37 -10.67 -5.49 12.95
N LYS A 38 -11.02 -4.25 13.26
CA LYS A 38 -12.33 -3.87 13.82
C LYS A 38 -13.43 -3.70 12.76
N LYS A 39 -13.14 -4.03 11.49
CA LYS A 39 -14.09 -3.92 10.35
C LYS A 39 -14.74 -2.54 10.22
N LYS A 40 -14.07 -1.46 10.66
CA LYS A 40 -14.61 -0.09 10.66
C LYS A 40 -14.87 0.45 9.24
N LEU A 41 -14.19 -0.11 8.22
CA LEU A 41 -14.43 0.21 6.81
C LEU A 41 -15.50 -0.70 6.16
N GLY A 42 -16.03 -1.69 6.90
CA GLY A 42 -16.87 -2.74 6.36
C GLY A 42 -16.05 -3.84 5.68
N LYS A 43 -16.62 -4.51 4.65
CA LYS A 43 -15.89 -5.48 3.81
C LYS A 43 -14.89 -4.73 2.96
N LEU A 44 -13.62 -5.15 2.98
CA LEU A 44 -12.60 -4.57 2.10
C LEU A 44 -12.85 -5.01 0.66
N LEU A 45 -12.74 -4.05 -0.26
CA LEU A 45 -12.98 -4.26 -1.69
C LEU A 45 -11.69 -4.09 -2.50
N TYR A 46 -10.93 -3.02 -2.20
CA TYR A 46 -9.74 -2.65 -2.96
C TYR A 46 -8.74 -1.89 -2.09
N ILE A 47 -7.45 -2.11 -2.34
CA ILE A 47 -6.35 -1.37 -1.71
C ILE A 47 -5.38 -0.95 -2.81
N ASN A 48 -4.98 0.32 -2.82
CA ASN A 48 -3.98 0.83 -3.74
C ASN A 48 -2.82 1.46 -2.97
N PHE A 49 -1.61 0.99 -3.26
CA PHE A 49 -0.36 1.55 -2.80
C PHE A 49 0.29 2.35 -3.91
N GLN A 50 0.72 3.56 -3.60
CA GLN A 50 1.46 4.43 -4.51
C GLN A 50 2.74 4.88 -3.81
N ARG A 51 3.88 4.52 -4.41
CA ARG A 51 5.19 4.93 -3.96
C ARG A 51 5.99 5.44 -5.14
N GLN A 52 6.04 6.75 -5.27
CA GLN A 52 6.52 7.43 -6.46
C GLN A 52 7.35 8.64 -6.07
N ASN A 53 8.45 8.87 -6.77
CA ASN A 53 9.28 10.07 -6.62
C ASN A 53 10.30 10.16 -7.76
N LEU A 54 10.76 11.37 -8.06
CA LEU A 54 11.99 11.53 -8.80
C LEU A 54 13.14 11.33 -7.81
N GLY A 55 13.72 10.16 -7.81
CA GLY A 55 14.75 9.76 -6.86
C GLY A 55 16.01 9.25 -7.53
N PRO A 56 16.98 8.77 -6.75
CA PRO A 56 18.15 8.14 -7.33
C PRO A 56 17.72 6.92 -8.14
N ILE A 57 17.96 6.98 -9.45
CA ILE A 57 17.70 5.87 -10.36
C ILE A 57 18.80 4.84 -10.14
N ARG A 58 18.42 3.69 -9.64
CA ARG A 58 19.35 2.62 -9.30
C ARG A 58 19.81 1.86 -10.55
N ASN A 59 20.99 1.28 -10.47
CA ASN A 59 21.58 0.50 -11.54
C ASN A 59 21.67 -1.00 -11.23
N ASP A 60 21.32 -1.39 -10.01
CA ASP A 60 21.52 -2.71 -9.42
C ASP A 60 20.22 -3.48 -9.15
N VAL A 61 19.08 -2.77 -9.09
CA VAL A 61 17.76 -3.36 -8.83
C VAL A 61 16.68 -2.68 -9.67
N HIS A 62 15.55 -3.36 -9.86
CA HIS A 62 14.35 -2.77 -10.47
C HIS A 62 13.55 -1.94 -9.45
N VAL A 63 12.76 -0.98 -9.92
CA VAL A 63 11.92 -0.12 -9.07
C VAL A 63 10.95 -0.93 -8.18
N ALA A 64 10.46 -2.06 -8.68
CA ALA A 64 9.60 -2.95 -7.90
C ALA A 64 10.32 -3.53 -6.69
N GLU A 65 11.55 -4.00 -6.85
CA GLU A 65 12.35 -4.59 -5.78
C GLU A 65 12.72 -3.54 -4.74
N ASP A 66 13.04 -2.33 -5.19
CA ASP A 66 13.38 -1.21 -4.32
C ASP A 66 12.17 -0.71 -3.51
N LEU A 67 11.04 -0.44 -4.17
CA LEU A 67 9.91 0.24 -3.55
C LEU A 67 8.79 -0.70 -3.09
N SER A 68 8.41 -1.74 -3.88
CA SER A 68 7.29 -2.61 -3.51
C SER A 68 7.58 -3.48 -2.29
N SER A 69 8.85 -3.74 -1.95
CA SER A 69 9.23 -4.52 -0.76
C SER A 69 8.65 -3.92 0.53
N HIS A 70 8.63 -2.59 0.63
CA HIS A 70 8.02 -1.88 1.75
C HIS A 70 6.49 -2.07 1.79
N ASP A 71 5.82 -1.97 0.64
CA ASP A 71 4.36 -2.12 0.55
C ASP A 71 3.93 -3.57 0.82
N LEU A 72 4.70 -4.53 0.33
CA LEU A 72 4.49 -5.96 0.63
C LEU A 72 4.69 -6.26 2.11
N SER A 73 5.65 -5.61 2.78
CA SER A 73 5.85 -5.76 4.23
C SER A 73 4.67 -5.21 5.03
N ILE A 74 4.07 -4.08 4.60
CA ILE A 74 2.85 -3.53 5.19
C ILE A 74 1.68 -4.51 5.02
N ILE A 75 1.50 -5.07 3.81
CA ILE A 75 0.45 -6.04 3.53
C ILE A 75 0.61 -7.28 4.43
N LEU A 76 1.83 -7.80 4.53
CA LEU A 76 2.14 -8.94 5.38
C LEU A 76 1.87 -8.64 6.86
N ASN A 77 2.25 -7.45 7.35
CA ASN A 77 1.98 -7.02 8.73
C ASN A 77 0.48 -6.91 9.02
N ILE A 78 -0.33 -6.37 8.08
CA ILE A 78 -1.77 -6.17 8.29
C ILE A 78 -2.54 -7.50 8.19
N PHE A 79 -2.23 -8.34 7.20
CA PHE A 79 -3.04 -9.52 6.84
C PHE A 79 -2.42 -10.85 7.25
N GLY A 80 -1.17 -10.89 7.70
CA GLY A 80 -0.44 -12.10 8.07
C GLY A 80 -0.07 -13.01 6.90
N LYS A 81 -0.36 -12.60 5.65
CA LYS A 81 -0.09 -13.37 4.43
C LYS A 81 0.06 -12.45 3.22
N LEU A 82 0.81 -12.91 2.22
CA LEU A 82 0.97 -12.20 0.96
C LEU A 82 -0.18 -12.51 -0.01
N PRO A 83 -0.58 -11.54 -0.86
CA PRO A 83 -1.56 -11.74 -1.91
C PRO A 83 -1.00 -12.57 -3.07
N LYS A 84 -1.89 -13.20 -3.83
CA LYS A 84 -1.55 -13.85 -5.10
C LYS A 84 -1.36 -12.79 -6.19
N ILE A 85 -0.26 -12.85 -6.92
CA ILE A 85 -0.02 -11.99 -8.08
C ILE A 85 -0.95 -12.41 -9.22
N ILE A 86 -1.65 -11.43 -9.80
CA ILE A 86 -2.47 -11.58 -11.02
C ILE A 86 -1.64 -11.19 -12.24
N SER A 87 -1.03 -10.01 -12.19
CA SER A 87 -0.16 -9.50 -13.26
C SER A 87 0.88 -8.53 -12.72
N HIS A 88 1.98 -8.39 -13.46
CA HIS A 88 3.06 -7.47 -13.15
C HIS A 88 3.57 -6.82 -14.44
N ASN A 89 3.25 -5.55 -14.62
CA ASN A 89 3.70 -4.76 -15.76
C ASN A 89 4.93 -3.93 -15.36
N LYS A 90 6.01 -4.04 -16.14
CA LYS A 90 7.27 -3.33 -15.91
C LYS A 90 7.64 -2.55 -17.17
N TYR A 91 8.12 -1.33 -16.99
CA TYR A 91 8.58 -0.49 -18.08
C TYR A 91 9.99 0.02 -17.78
N SER A 92 10.87 -0.03 -18.80
CA SER A 92 12.27 0.42 -18.75
C SER A 92 12.39 1.58 -19.71
N ILE A 93 12.19 2.80 -19.24
CA ILE A 93 12.16 4.02 -20.06
C ILE A 93 13.56 4.63 -20.15
N LEU A 94 14.24 4.78 -19.02
CA LEU A 94 15.53 5.46 -18.96
C LEU A 94 16.70 4.53 -19.29
N LYS A 95 16.63 3.28 -18.85
CA LYS A 95 17.73 2.33 -19.02
C LYS A 95 17.22 0.96 -19.43
N LYS A 96 17.74 0.43 -20.52
CA LYS A 96 17.46 -0.93 -20.95
C LYS A 96 17.75 -1.94 -19.83
N ASN A 97 16.86 -2.91 -19.63
CA ASN A 97 16.94 -4.01 -18.66
C ASN A 97 16.75 -3.63 -17.18
N ILE A 98 16.51 -2.37 -16.83
CA ILE A 98 16.14 -1.97 -15.45
C ILE A 98 14.82 -1.21 -15.52
N SER A 99 13.78 -1.75 -14.90
CA SER A 99 12.48 -1.08 -14.88
C SER A 99 12.47 0.08 -13.89
N ASP A 100 11.98 1.21 -14.36
CA ASP A 100 11.79 2.47 -13.63
C ASP A 100 10.32 2.77 -13.34
N ILE A 101 9.40 1.97 -13.93
CA ILE A 101 7.97 1.94 -13.62
C ILE A 101 7.54 0.49 -13.40
N SER A 102 6.70 0.28 -12.37
CA SER A 102 6.14 -1.03 -12.03
C SER A 102 4.70 -0.89 -11.56
N ASN A 103 3.80 -1.70 -12.14
CA ASN A 103 2.42 -1.85 -11.72
C ASN A 103 2.16 -3.32 -11.41
N LEU A 104 1.97 -3.62 -10.14
CA LEU A 104 1.75 -4.97 -9.63
C LEU A 104 0.29 -5.11 -9.20
N HIS A 105 -0.43 -6.02 -9.84
CA HIS A 105 -1.84 -6.33 -9.56
C HIS A 105 -1.94 -7.66 -8.83
N MET A 106 -2.65 -7.68 -7.71
CA MET A 106 -2.70 -8.82 -6.80
C MET A 106 -4.11 -9.02 -6.24
N LYS A 107 -4.34 -10.20 -5.63
CA LYS A 107 -5.60 -10.55 -4.98
C LYS A 107 -5.35 -11.27 -3.65
N LEU A 108 -6.05 -10.84 -2.61
CA LEU A 108 -6.05 -11.45 -1.30
C LEU A 108 -7.48 -11.83 -0.89
N GLY A 109 -7.87 -13.09 -1.09
CA GLY A 109 -9.26 -13.51 -0.96
C GLY A 109 -10.15 -12.76 -1.97
N SER A 110 -11.10 -11.94 -1.49
CA SER A 110 -11.96 -11.11 -2.34
C SER A 110 -11.44 -9.68 -2.57
N VAL A 111 -10.30 -9.31 -1.97
CA VAL A 111 -9.73 -7.96 -2.04
C VAL A 111 -8.74 -7.87 -3.18
N TYR A 112 -8.91 -6.90 -4.07
CA TYR A 112 -7.91 -6.56 -5.09
C TYR A 112 -6.92 -5.56 -4.50
N ILE A 113 -5.64 -5.74 -4.83
CA ILE A 113 -4.54 -4.91 -4.30
C ILE A 113 -3.64 -4.52 -5.47
N ASP A 114 -3.41 -3.23 -5.62
CA ASP A 114 -2.48 -2.68 -6.60
C ASP A 114 -1.33 -1.99 -5.90
N ILE A 115 -0.12 -2.16 -6.44
CA ILE A 115 1.09 -1.42 -6.05
C ILE A 115 1.63 -0.72 -7.30
N ASN A 116 1.71 0.60 -7.26
CA ASN A 116 2.19 1.44 -8.34
C ASN A 116 3.47 2.17 -7.90
N ASN A 117 4.59 1.79 -8.48
CA ASN A 117 5.89 2.35 -8.16
C ASN A 117 6.55 2.99 -9.37
N THR A 118 7.17 4.14 -9.18
CA THR A 118 8.03 4.74 -10.20
C THR A 118 9.07 5.67 -9.57
N TRP A 119 10.25 5.72 -10.22
CA TRP A 119 11.27 6.75 -9.93
C TRP A 119 11.11 8.01 -10.77
N LEU A 120 10.08 8.08 -11.64
CA LEU A 120 9.94 9.14 -12.65
C LEU A 120 8.84 10.16 -12.34
N ASN A 121 8.30 10.18 -11.12
CA ASN A 121 7.28 11.15 -10.74
C ASN A 121 7.94 12.43 -10.21
N PRO A 122 7.60 13.64 -10.72
CA PRO A 122 8.18 14.90 -10.25
C PRO A 122 7.86 15.21 -8.79
N THR A 123 6.77 14.65 -8.25
CA THR A 123 6.37 14.81 -6.86
C THR A 123 6.56 13.51 -6.09
N LYS A 124 6.94 13.62 -4.81
CA LYS A 124 7.02 12.47 -3.91
C LYS A 124 5.61 12.06 -3.47
N ILE A 125 5.21 10.83 -3.78
CA ILE A 125 3.93 10.24 -3.37
C ILE A 125 4.21 9.01 -2.53
N ARG A 126 3.62 8.95 -1.34
CA ARG A 126 3.63 7.78 -0.46
C ARG A 126 2.24 7.62 0.13
N ARG A 127 1.40 6.89 -0.55
CA ARG A 127 -0.04 6.87 -0.31
C ARG A 127 -0.60 5.47 -0.29
N ILE A 128 -1.54 5.23 0.61
CA ILE A 128 -2.34 4.01 0.66
C ILE A 128 -3.82 4.42 0.64
N THR A 129 -4.54 3.97 -0.37
CA THR A 129 -6.00 4.14 -0.46
C THR A 129 -6.68 2.81 -0.16
N ILE A 130 -7.60 2.79 0.79
CA ILE A 130 -8.34 1.58 1.16
C ILE A 130 -9.83 1.83 0.95
N ILE A 131 -10.44 1.03 0.10
CA ILE A 131 -11.87 1.10 -0.23
C ILE A 131 -12.59 -0.03 0.49
N GLY A 132 -13.48 0.32 1.40
CA GLY A 132 -14.37 -0.59 2.07
C GLY A 132 -15.84 -0.39 1.66
N SER A 133 -16.69 -1.34 2.01
CA SER A 133 -18.12 -1.29 1.69
C SER A 133 -18.91 -0.26 2.52
N LYS A 134 -18.33 0.32 3.56
CA LYS A 134 -18.98 1.33 4.41
C LYS A 134 -18.24 2.65 4.43
N LYS A 135 -16.91 2.63 4.33
CA LYS A 135 -16.03 3.80 4.41
C LYS A 135 -14.80 3.59 3.55
N MET A 136 -14.15 4.70 3.21
CA MET A 136 -12.85 4.71 2.55
C MET A 136 -11.81 5.35 3.47
N LEU A 137 -10.56 4.89 3.38
CA LEU A 137 -9.44 5.45 4.12
C LEU A 137 -8.35 5.86 3.13
N LEU A 138 -7.79 7.03 3.35
CA LEU A 138 -6.59 7.52 2.68
C LEU A 138 -5.50 7.75 3.74
N PHE A 139 -4.38 7.08 3.58
CA PHE A 139 -3.12 7.41 4.23
C PHE A 139 -2.23 8.13 3.22
N ASP A 140 -1.74 9.29 3.58
CA ASP A 140 -0.79 10.08 2.78
C ASP A 140 0.36 10.54 3.67
N GLU A 141 1.53 9.91 3.53
CA GLU A 141 2.71 10.23 4.34
C GLU A 141 3.25 11.64 4.04
N MET A 142 2.90 12.20 2.89
CA MET A 142 3.34 13.55 2.51
C MET A 142 2.44 14.65 3.08
N ASP A 143 1.24 14.31 3.55
CA ASP A 143 0.35 15.24 4.27
C ASP A 143 0.62 15.15 5.78
N LEU A 144 1.52 15.97 6.27
CA LEU A 144 1.95 15.96 7.68
C LEU A 144 0.85 16.43 8.65
N VAL A 145 -0.16 17.14 8.17
CA VAL A 145 -1.27 17.62 9.00
C VAL A 145 -2.39 16.59 9.05
N ASN A 146 -2.73 16.00 7.92
CA ASN A 146 -3.86 15.10 7.76
C ASN A 146 -3.42 13.75 7.18
N THR A 147 -2.46 13.12 7.83
CA THR A 147 -1.82 11.89 7.36
C THR A 147 -2.81 10.75 7.12
N ILE A 148 -3.87 10.62 7.95
CA ILE A 148 -4.97 9.67 7.72
C ILE A 148 -6.30 10.41 7.62
N LYS A 149 -7.03 10.15 6.52
CA LYS A 149 -8.38 10.65 6.27
C LYS A 149 -9.34 9.47 6.13
N ILE A 150 -10.45 9.50 6.88
CA ILE A 150 -11.51 8.51 6.76
C ILE A 150 -12.75 9.20 6.19
N TYR A 151 -13.21 8.69 5.05
CA TYR A 151 -14.36 9.22 4.33
C TYR A 151 -15.58 8.35 4.58
N ASN A 152 -16.70 8.94 4.98
CA ASN A 152 -18.02 8.29 5.01
C ASN A 152 -18.58 8.19 3.59
N LYS A 153 -17.84 7.55 2.71
CA LYS A 153 -18.19 7.28 1.32
C LYS A 153 -18.05 5.79 1.05
N TYR A 154 -18.92 5.26 0.27
CA TYR A 154 -18.87 3.87 -0.19
C TYR A 154 -19.44 3.79 -1.60
N ALA A 155 -19.02 2.77 -2.35
CA ALA A 155 -19.60 2.47 -3.65
C ALA A 155 -20.77 1.51 -3.44
N GLU A 156 -21.98 1.93 -3.78
CA GLU A 156 -23.14 1.06 -3.89
C GLU A 156 -23.45 0.78 -5.34
N TYR A 157 -23.91 -0.45 -5.62
CA TYR A 157 -24.54 -0.73 -6.91
C TYR A 157 -25.80 0.14 -7.00
N PRO A 158 -25.99 0.94 -8.06
CA PRO A 158 -27.17 1.78 -8.19
C PRO A 158 -28.40 0.87 -8.25
N ASN A 159 -29.18 0.85 -7.20
CA ASN A 159 -30.47 0.21 -7.21
C ASN A 159 -31.41 1.14 -8.01
N ILE A 160 -31.61 0.83 -9.28
CA ILE A 160 -32.37 1.66 -10.26
C ILE A 160 -33.77 2.06 -9.73
N LYS A 161 -34.33 1.32 -8.76
CA LYS A 161 -35.59 1.63 -8.10
C LYS A 161 -35.51 2.72 -7.01
N LYS A 162 -34.33 3.19 -6.63
CA LYS A 162 -34.09 4.19 -5.55
C LYS A 162 -33.39 5.47 -6.05
N PHE A 163 -33.43 5.80 -7.32
CA PHE A 163 -32.98 7.10 -7.80
C PHE A 163 -33.91 8.22 -7.35
N LYS A 164 -33.97 8.50 -6.04
CA LYS A 164 -34.42 9.77 -5.54
C LYS A 164 -33.22 10.55 -5.03
N LYS A 165 -32.89 11.60 -5.79
CA LYS A 165 -32.00 12.72 -5.48
C LYS A 165 -31.43 12.73 -4.04
N SER A 166 -30.19 12.37 -3.87
CA SER A 166 -29.37 12.89 -2.81
C SER A 166 -27.98 13.20 -3.37
N PHE A 167 -27.71 14.46 -3.60
CA PHE A 167 -26.36 14.96 -3.75
C PHE A 167 -25.66 14.75 -2.42
N PHE A 168 -24.85 13.71 -2.31
CA PHE A 168 -24.06 13.47 -1.12
C PHE A 168 -22.92 14.47 -1.07
N THR A 169 -22.96 15.40 -0.14
CA THR A 169 -21.76 16.08 0.33
C THR A 169 -20.99 15.08 1.19
N PRO A 170 -19.80 14.66 0.78
CA PRO A 170 -19.04 13.68 1.54
C PRO A 170 -18.50 14.31 2.81
N LYS A 171 -18.85 13.75 3.97
CA LYS A 171 -18.18 14.10 5.23
C LYS A 171 -16.90 13.29 5.34
N ALA A 172 -15.75 13.95 5.40
CA ALA A 172 -14.47 13.34 5.70
C ALA A 172 -14.17 13.53 7.20
N TYR A 173 -13.68 12.49 7.86
CA TYR A 173 -13.12 12.57 9.20
C TYR A 173 -11.60 12.52 9.08
N ILE A 174 -10.93 13.49 9.70
CA ILE A 174 -9.48 13.60 9.66
C ILE A 174 -8.94 13.03 10.97
N TYR A 175 -8.03 12.09 10.93
CA TYR A 175 -7.32 11.58 12.08
C TYR A 175 -5.95 12.28 12.14
N LEU A 176 -5.80 13.12 13.15
CA LEU A 176 -4.50 13.72 13.49
C LEU A 176 -3.83 12.74 14.46
N GLY A 177 -2.79 12.04 14.02
CA GLY A 177 -1.98 11.19 14.89
C GLY A 177 -1.32 12.06 15.97
N ARG A 178 -1.41 11.64 17.23
CA ARG A 178 -0.61 12.16 18.34
C ARG A 178 0.54 11.21 18.60
#